data_76c4451956c2c982b1f73c4ca6c10686
#
_entry.id   76c4451956c2c982b1f73c4ca6c10686
#
_cell.length_a   1.000
_cell.length_b   1.000
_cell.length_c   1.000
_cell.angle_alpha   90.00
_cell.angle_beta   90.00
_cell.angle_gamma   90.00
#
_symmetry.space_group_name_H-M   'P 1'
#
loop_
_entity.id
_entity.type
_entity.pdbx_description
1 polymer ?
#
loop_
_entity_poly.entity_id
_entity_poly.type
_entity_poly.pdbx_seq_one_letter_code
_entity_poly.pdbx_strand_id
1 'polypeptide(L)'
;STLLASSAASDVYKRQALSVSVVGDFNDWNNDANFMYKISDGGVWELFIEGIPEFACYKYCVETPWHERRLKTDPYAFHCQTRPDNASRVYEIDGYEWHDEKWYDYKKEHPHKSMPVNVYEVNAGSWRKYEDGNVFSYRKLADELIPYVKNMGYTHIEFMPLTEYPFDGSWGYQVTGYFAATSRYGEPKDLMYFVDRCHEEGIGVILDWVPAHFPKDAHGLGRFDGTGCYEYEDPRIGEHKEWGTYIFNYGRYEVTSFLLSSAMFWLDKYHVDGIRVDAVASMLYLDYNRNDGEWIANAYGGRENLVAVDFLQKLNTVVHMFHPEAMMIAEESTAWPNVTRYPIKDMGLGFDYKWNMGWMNDMLSYISLDPLWRNYHHDTLTFSMVYAFSENFMLPISHDEVVYGKGSLINKMPGDYDMKFSGVRGFIAYMMAHPGKKLMFMGSEIGQFDEWNANEELEWNLLSFEKHRQLNLFFAEVNKFYRDVPAMHENDYDWDGFQWIALDDYKNSIISFRRIAYDGSEIICVCNFQPVQHDNYVVGVPEYGIYEEVFNSEAEEFGGCGIRNEGELKAKKKKDHELNYSMEITVPPLAVMYFKLKKKPVSYTHLDAAD
;
A
#
# COMPACT_ATOMS: atom_id res chain seq x y z
N SER A 1 -13.28 35.78 -3.54
CA SER A 1 -13.72 35.70 -4.95
C SER A 1 -13.35 34.35 -5.51
N THR A 2 -14.34 33.53 -5.82
CA THR A 2 -14.09 32.16 -6.32
C THR A 2 -14.15 32.16 -7.83
N LEU A 3 -13.04 31.87 -8.50
CA LEU A 3 -12.99 31.61 -9.92
C LEU A 3 -13.35 30.14 -10.16
N LEU A 4 -14.50 29.89 -10.78
CA LEU A 4 -14.89 28.55 -11.21
C LEU A 4 -14.49 28.41 -12.68
N ALA A 5 -13.40 27.65 -12.93
CA ALA A 5 -12.98 27.26 -14.27
C ALA A 5 -13.17 25.75 -14.44
N SER A 6 -13.90 25.37 -15.46
CA SER A 6 -13.99 23.97 -15.88
C SER A 6 -13.43 23.81 -17.29
N SER A 7 -12.53 22.88 -17.50
CA SER A 7 -12.06 22.51 -18.82
C SER A 7 -12.75 21.23 -19.28
N ALA A 8 -13.68 21.35 -20.23
CA ALA A 8 -14.15 20.20 -20.98
C ALA A 8 -13.22 20.02 -22.19
N ALA A 9 -12.28 19.12 -22.09
CA ALA A 9 -11.32 18.84 -23.15
C ALA A 9 -11.98 18.18 -24.34
N SER A 10 -11.72 18.67 -25.55
CA SER A 10 -12.34 18.16 -26.76
C SER A 10 -11.33 17.63 -27.77
N ASP A 11 -11.70 16.55 -28.40
CA ASP A 11 -11.15 16.14 -29.68
C ASP A 11 -11.79 16.98 -30.80
N VAL A 12 -10.93 17.49 -31.62
CA VAL A 12 -11.12 18.38 -32.76
C VAL A 12 -12.48 18.25 -33.49
N TYR A 13 -13.22 19.36 -33.53
CA TYR A 13 -14.27 19.78 -34.47
C TYR A 13 -15.75 19.42 -34.31
N LYS A 14 -16.20 18.50 -33.45
CA LYS A 14 -17.64 18.23 -33.34
C LYS A 14 -18.19 17.81 -31.98
N ARG A 15 -17.40 17.83 -30.92
CA ARG A 15 -17.73 17.18 -29.64
C ARG A 15 -17.46 18.10 -28.46
N GLN A 16 -18.16 19.21 -28.38
CA GLN A 16 -18.09 20.15 -27.25
C GLN A 16 -19.47 20.44 -26.75
N ALA A 17 -19.58 20.68 -25.45
CA ALA A 17 -20.78 21.25 -24.86
C ALA A 17 -21.24 22.47 -25.67
N LEU A 18 -22.53 22.60 -25.91
CA LEU A 18 -23.15 23.75 -26.57
C LEU A 18 -23.22 24.93 -25.62
N SER A 19 -23.49 24.67 -24.34
CA SER A 19 -23.49 25.66 -23.28
C SER A 19 -23.14 25.01 -21.95
N VAL A 20 -22.61 25.77 -21.03
CA VAL A 20 -22.36 25.39 -19.64
C VAL A 20 -22.89 26.49 -18.74
N SER A 21 -23.66 26.13 -17.71
CA SER A 21 -24.06 27.06 -16.65
C SER A 21 -23.69 26.49 -15.28
N VAL A 22 -23.48 27.39 -14.31
CA VAL A 22 -23.24 27.01 -12.92
C VAL A 22 -24.53 27.11 -12.14
N VAL A 23 -24.94 26.01 -11.53
CA VAL A 23 -26.19 25.93 -10.75
C VAL A 23 -25.86 25.58 -9.31
N GLY A 24 -26.55 26.18 -8.37
CA GLY A 24 -26.30 25.93 -6.96
C GLY A 24 -27.19 26.74 -6.03
N ASP A 25 -26.88 26.71 -4.73
CA ASP A 25 -27.64 27.38 -3.67
C ASP A 25 -27.79 28.90 -3.91
N PHE A 26 -26.82 29.50 -4.60
CA PHE A 26 -26.78 30.95 -4.88
C PHE A 26 -27.70 31.39 -6.00
N ASN A 27 -28.33 30.48 -6.74
CA ASN A 27 -29.24 30.80 -7.83
C ASN A 27 -30.48 29.88 -7.90
N ASP A 28 -30.88 29.29 -6.75
CA ASP A 28 -32.01 28.36 -6.63
C ASP A 28 -31.93 27.20 -7.63
N TRP A 29 -30.73 26.74 -7.94
CA TRP A 29 -30.44 25.63 -8.88
C TRP A 29 -31.01 25.84 -10.28
N ASN A 30 -31.09 27.09 -10.72
CA ASN A 30 -31.63 27.46 -12.01
C ASN A 30 -30.65 27.18 -13.15
N ASN A 31 -31.01 26.21 -14.00
CA ASN A 31 -30.18 25.79 -15.15
C ASN A 31 -30.00 26.88 -16.22
N ASP A 32 -30.86 27.89 -16.25
CA ASP A 32 -30.88 28.98 -17.23
C ASP A 32 -30.25 30.27 -16.68
N ALA A 33 -29.59 30.17 -15.52
CA ALA A 33 -28.83 31.27 -14.94
C ALA A 33 -27.32 30.99 -15.00
N ASN A 34 -26.50 32.04 -14.81
CA ASN A 34 -25.05 31.91 -14.64
C ASN A 34 -24.33 31.11 -15.73
N PHE A 35 -24.64 31.42 -17.02
CA PHE A 35 -23.95 30.80 -18.15
C PHE A 35 -22.48 31.22 -18.17
N MET A 36 -21.61 30.23 -18.41
CA MET A 36 -20.19 30.42 -18.59
C MET A 36 -19.87 30.91 -20.02
N TYR A 37 -18.80 31.62 -20.16
CA TYR A 37 -18.30 32.09 -21.44
C TYR A 37 -17.23 31.13 -21.96
N LYS A 38 -17.37 30.72 -23.21
CA LYS A 38 -16.35 29.94 -23.89
C LYS A 38 -15.18 30.85 -24.27
N ILE A 39 -14.00 30.60 -23.67
CA ILE A 39 -12.82 31.44 -23.87
C ILE A 39 -11.81 30.88 -24.86
N SER A 40 -11.96 29.61 -25.29
CA SER A 40 -11.12 29.02 -26.31
C SER A 40 -11.85 27.93 -27.09
N ASP A 41 -11.36 27.65 -28.31
CA ASP A 41 -11.84 26.54 -29.12
C ASP A 41 -11.46 25.19 -28.55
N GLY A 42 -10.52 25.16 -27.59
CA GLY A 42 -10.14 23.98 -26.81
C GLY A 42 -11.18 23.52 -25.77
N GLY A 43 -12.35 24.21 -25.69
CA GLY A 43 -13.43 23.79 -24.77
C GLY A 43 -13.27 24.30 -23.35
N VAL A 44 -12.54 25.39 -23.16
CA VAL A 44 -12.41 26.06 -21.85
C VAL A 44 -13.54 27.08 -21.69
N TRP A 45 -14.23 27.00 -20.54
CA TRP A 45 -15.35 27.83 -20.16
C TRP A 45 -15.01 28.57 -18.86
N GLU A 46 -15.41 29.81 -18.73
CA GLU A 46 -15.12 30.69 -17.59
C GLU A 46 -16.34 31.46 -17.15
N LEU A 47 -16.51 31.56 -15.82
CA LEU A 47 -17.49 32.46 -15.20
C LEU A 47 -16.95 32.90 -13.84
N PHE A 48 -17.07 34.21 -13.58
CA PHE A 48 -16.84 34.77 -12.26
C PHE A 48 -18.19 35.09 -11.60
N ILE A 49 -18.39 34.58 -10.39
CA ILE A 49 -19.57 34.86 -9.56
C ILE A 49 -19.07 35.43 -8.22
N GLU A 50 -19.52 36.64 -7.90
CA GLU A 50 -19.14 37.32 -6.67
C GLU A 50 -20.04 36.89 -5.50
N GLY A 51 -19.45 36.79 -4.30
CA GLY A 51 -20.19 36.64 -3.04
C GLY A 51 -20.74 35.25 -2.78
N ILE A 52 -20.26 34.20 -3.44
CA ILE A 52 -20.64 32.81 -3.11
C ILE A 52 -20.02 32.48 -1.75
N PRO A 53 -20.83 32.07 -0.76
CA PRO A 53 -20.30 31.66 0.55
C PRO A 53 -19.55 30.32 0.47
N GLU A 54 -18.62 30.13 1.41
CA GLU A 54 -17.99 28.82 1.63
C GLU A 54 -19.08 27.79 1.97
N PHE A 55 -18.87 26.54 1.54
CA PHE A 55 -19.80 25.41 1.62
C PHE A 55 -21.06 25.52 0.74
N ALA A 56 -21.27 26.59 -0.03
CA ALA A 56 -22.36 26.61 -0.99
C ALA A 56 -22.24 25.44 -1.97
N CYS A 57 -23.35 24.74 -2.18
CA CYS A 57 -23.41 23.59 -3.08
C CYS A 57 -23.60 24.06 -4.53
N TYR A 58 -22.91 23.38 -5.45
CA TYR A 58 -23.02 23.70 -6.88
C TYR A 58 -22.74 22.49 -7.76
N LYS A 59 -23.22 22.60 -9.01
CA LYS A 59 -22.90 21.71 -10.13
C LYS A 59 -22.75 22.53 -11.42
N TYR A 60 -22.20 21.88 -12.43
CA TYR A 60 -22.28 22.37 -13.81
C TYR A 60 -23.49 21.76 -14.51
N CYS A 61 -24.32 22.59 -15.13
CA CYS A 61 -25.34 22.14 -16.08
C CYS A 61 -24.72 22.22 -17.49
N VAL A 62 -24.41 21.06 -18.05
CA VAL A 62 -23.72 20.93 -19.33
C VAL A 62 -24.75 20.55 -20.40
N GLU A 63 -24.93 21.38 -21.43
CA GLU A 63 -25.74 21.07 -22.60
C GLU A 63 -24.88 20.33 -23.62
N THR A 64 -25.25 19.07 -23.88
CA THR A 64 -24.55 18.20 -24.81
C THR A 64 -24.76 18.64 -26.26
N PRO A 65 -23.95 18.13 -27.25
CA PRO A 65 -24.17 18.36 -28.68
C PRO A 65 -25.54 17.93 -29.19
N TRP A 66 -26.26 17.12 -28.42
CA TRP A 66 -27.61 16.63 -28.75
C TRP A 66 -28.72 17.37 -28.01
N HIS A 67 -28.41 18.54 -27.39
CA HIS A 67 -29.33 19.36 -26.59
C HIS A 67 -29.88 18.65 -25.33
N GLU A 68 -29.19 17.62 -24.83
CA GLU A 68 -29.46 17.08 -23.51
C GLU A 68 -28.75 17.91 -22.44
N ARG A 69 -29.40 18.14 -21.32
CA ARG A 69 -28.79 18.81 -20.16
C ARG A 69 -28.37 17.79 -19.11
N ARG A 70 -27.13 17.90 -18.65
CA ARG A 70 -26.55 17.02 -17.64
C ARG A 70 -26.01 17.83 -16.49
N LEU A 71 -26.38 17.41 -15.27
CA LEU A 71 -25.81 18.00 -14.04
C LEU A 71 -24.57 17.22 -13.65
N LYS A 72 -23.43 17.88 -13.68
CA LYS A 72 -22.10 17.32 -13.41
C LYS A 72 -21.49 17.98 -12.18
N THR A 73 -20.85 17.16 -11.32
CA THR A 73 -19.97 17.70 -10.27
C THR A 73 -18.73 18.33 -10.89
N ASP A 74 -18.14 19.27 -10.18
CA ASP A 74 -16.88 19.87 -10.59
C ASP A 74 -15.75 18.84 -10.45
N PRO A 75 -15.06 18.46 -11.53
CA PRO A 75 -13.97 17.50 -11.48
C PRO A 75 -12.78 17.93 -10.62
N TYR A 76 -12.66 19.25 -10.37
CA TYR A 76 -11.59 19.88 -9.59
C TYR A 76 -12.07 20.38 -8.21
N ALA A 77 -13.28 20.01 -7.78
CA ALA A 77 -13.78 20.39 -6.47
C ALA A 77 -12.88 19.85 -5.35
N PHE A 78 -12.60 20.70 -4.36
CA PHE A 78 -11.82 20.34 -3.17
C PHE A 78 -12.68 19.69 -2.10
N HIS A 79 -14.00 19.86 -2.17
CA HIS A 79 -14.95 19.35 -1.21
C HIS A 79 -16.28 19.01 -1.87
N CYS A 80 -16.99 18.02 -1.35
CA CYS A 80 -18.28 17.56 -1.87
C CYS A 80 -19.29 17.38 -0.75
N GLN A 81 -20.58 17.32 -1.12
CA GLN A 81 -21.63 16.88 -0.20
C GLN A 81 -21.41 15.41 0.20
N THR A 82 -21.77 15.11 1.43
CA THR A 82 -21.82 13.72 1.90
C THR A 82 -23.04 13.02 1.29
N ARG A 83 -22.83 11.78 0.86
CA ARG A 83 -23.91 10.94 0.31
C ARG A 83 -25.18 10.92 1.21
N PRO A 84 -26.37 10.79 0.67
CA PRO A 84 -26.71 10.44 -0.72
C PRO A 84 -26.61 11.60 -1.71
N ASP A 85 -26.40 12.80 -1.23
CA ASP A 85 -26.19 13.98 -2.07
C ASP A 85 -24.82 13.91 -2.77
N ASN A 86 -24.66 14.68 -3.84
CA ASN A 86 -23.47 14.56 -4.69
C ASN A 86 -23.08 15.87 -5.39
N ALA A 87 -23.42 17.02 -4.82
CA ALA A 87 -22.94 18.30 -5.35
C ALA A 87 -21.51 18.59 -4.86
N SER A 88 -20.79 19.36 -5.64
CA SER A 88 -19.56 20.00 -5.20
C SER A 88 -19.85 21.11 -4.20
N ARG A 89 -18.91 21.39 -3.31
CA ARG A 89 -18.99 22.49 -2.35
C ARG A 89 -17.86 23.48 -2.60
N VAL A 90 -18.18 24.76 -2.54
CA VAL A 90 -17.16 25.80 -2.50
C VAL A 90 -16.35 25.67 -1.22
N TYR A 91 -15.05 25.56 -1.33
CA TYR A 91 -14.16 25.37 -0.18
C TYR A 91 -12.83 26.10 -0.38
N GLU A 92 -12.39 26.83 0.65
CA GLU A 92 -11.08 27.48 0.68
C GLU A 92 -10.04 26.49 1.17
N ILE A 93 -9.26 25.92 0.25
CA ILE A 93 -8.27 24.87 0.56
C ILE A 93 -6.97 25.44 1.17
N ASP A 94 -6.67 26.71 0.89
CA ASP A 94 -5.46 27.37 1.38
C ASP A 94 -5.58 27.83 2.84
N GLY A 95 -4.45 28.20 3.45
CA GLY A 95 -4.40 28.75 4.81
C GLY A 95 -4.35 27.72 5.93
N TYR A 96 -4.08 26.44 5.63
CA TYR A 96 -3.69 25.46 6.67
C TYR A 96 -2.23 25.74 7.09
N GLU A 97 -1.98 25.81 8.39
CA GLU A 97 -0.65 26.02 8.96
C GLU A 97 -0.04 24.66 9.31
N TRP A 98 0.99 24.24 8.56
CA TRP A 98 1.69 22.97 8.75
C TRP A 98 2.77 23.08 9.85
N HIS A 99 3.00 21.97 10.58
CA HIS A 99 3.99 21.86 11.64
C HIS A 99 5.02 20.73 11.37
N ASP A 100 5.12 20.29 10.13
CA ASP A 100 5.82 19.09 9.69
C ASP A 100 7.22 19.33 9.08
N GLU A 101 7.78 20.52 9.24
CA GLU A 101 9.12 20.88 8.73
C GLU A 101 10.21 19.86 9.15
N LYS A 102 10.18 19.40 10.41
CA LYS A 102 11.15 18.43 10.93
C LYS A 102 11.01 17.06 10.26
N TRP A 103 9.81 16.69 9.87
CA TRP A 103 9.55 15.45 9.14
C TRP A 103 10.15 15.50 7.74
N TYR A 104 9.98 16.60 7.02
CA TYR A 104 10.61 16.81 5.71
C TYR A 104 12.14 16.81 5.79
N ASP A 105 12.72 17.43 6.81
CA ASP A 105 14.17 17.42 7.01
C ASP A 105 14.66 15.99 7.30
N TYR A 106 13.93 15.25 8.13
CA TYR A 106 14.23 13.84 8.41
C TYR A 106 14.21 12.99 7.14
N LYS A 107 13.19 13.12 6.27
CA LYS A 107 13.10 12.34 5.02
C LYS A 107 14.25 12.64 4.05
N LYS A 108 14.70 13.89 3.97
CA LYS A 108 15.84 14.26 3.12
C LYS A 108 17.13 13.58 3.56
N GLU A 109 17.34 13.44 4.87
CA GLU A 109 18.53 12.80 5.43
C GLU A 109 18.43 11.27 5.45
N HIS A 110 17.23 10.73 5.42
CA HIS A 110 16.94 9.32 5.58
C HIS A 110 16.07 8.80 4.41
N PRO A 111 16.69 8.45 3.27
CA PRO A 111 15.97 7.95 2.11
C PRO A 111 15.19 6.66 2.43
N HIS A 112 13.92 6.60 2.07
CA HIS A 112 13.03 5.48 2.38
C HIS A 112 13.55 4.11 1.93
N LYS A 113 14.43 4.03 0.91
CA LYS A 113 15.00 2.76 0.43
C LYS A 113 15.85 2.07 1.48
N SER A 114 16.62 2.81 2.27
CA SER A 114 17.46 2.26 3.35
C SER A 114 16.79 2.28 4.72
N MET A 115 15.62 2.94 4.84
CA MET A 115 14.87 3.03 6.08
C MET A 115 13.85 1.88 6.22
N PRO A 116 13.42 1.57 7.46
CA PRO A 116 12.32 0.64 7.65
C PRO A 116 11.04 1.25 7.08
N VAL A 117 10.35 0.49 6.22
CA VAL A 117 9.00 0.83 5.75
C VAL A 117 8.11 -0.36 6.09
N ASN A 118 7.27 -0.16 7.09
CA ASN A 118 6.28 -1.11 7.56
C ASN A 118 4.94 -0.38 7.64
N VAL A 119 4.06 -0.72 6.73
CA VAL A 119 2.83 0.01 6.45
C VAL A 119 1.65 -0.67 7.15
N TYR A 120 0.84 0.11 7.84
CA TYR A 120 -0.46 -0.29 8.37
C TYR A 120 -1.54 0.20 7.41
N GLU A 121 -2.14 -0.69 6.65
CA GLU A 121 -3.21 -0.38 5.71
C GLU A 121 -4.55 -0.30 6.43
N VAL A 122 -5.30 0.78 6.22
CA VAL A 122 -6.50 1.12 7.00
C VAL A 122 -7.67 1.52 6.12
N ASN A 123 -8.83 0.96 6.38
CA ASN A 123 -10.10 1.56 5.97
C ASN A 123 -10.60 2.49 7.08
N ALA A 124 -10.65 3.79 6.81
CA ALA A 124 -10.99 4.81 7.80
C ALA A 124 -12.40 4.63 8.40
N GLY A 125 -13.35 4.09 7.63
CA GLY A 125 -14.74 3.92 8.07
C GLY A 125 -15.02 2.69 8.91
N SER A 126 -14.09 1.73 8.97
CA SER A 126 -14.29 0.45 9.66
C SER A 126 -13.16 0.07 10.62
N TRP A 127 -12.17 0.93 10.84
CA TRP A 127 -11.15 0.69 11.85
C TRP A 127 -11.75 0.74 13.24
N ARG A 128 -12.47 1.83 13.55
CA ARG A 128 -13.24 2.00 14.79
C ARG A 128 -14.39 2.97 14.55
N LYS A 129 -15.46 2.86 15.34
CA LYS A 129 -16.64 3.70 15.25
C LYS A 129 -16.96 4.36 16.60
N TYR A 130 -17.78 5.40 16.56
CA TYR A 130 -18.39 5.95 17.76
C TYR A 130 -19.41 4.96 18.35
N GLU A 131 -19.75 5.11 19.63
CA GLU A 131 -20.74 4.27 20.33
C GLU A 131 -22.12 4.24 19.64
N ASP A 132 -22.47 5.28 18.91
CA ASP A 132 -23.70 5.38 18.12
C ASP A 132 -23.62 4.70 16.74
N GLY A 133 -22.48 4.09 16.42
CA GLY A 133 -22.21 3.39 15.16
C GLY A 133 -21.75 4.30 14.02
N ASN A 134 -21.64 5.61 14.21
CA ASN A 134 -21.10 6.52 13.22
C ASN A 134 -19.57 6.30 13.04
N VAL A 135 -19.09 6.58 11.84
CA VAL A 135 -17.65 6.52 11.51
C VAL A 135 -16.89 7.63 12.21
N PHE A 136 -15.64 7.38 12.59
CA PHE A 136 -14.78 8.40 13.17
C PHE A 136 -14.51 9.54 12.19
N SER A 137 -14.44 10.77 12.71
CA SER A 137 -13.92 11.89 11.93
C SER A 137 -12.41 11.80 11.75
N TYR A 138 -11.84 12.52 10.76
CA TYR A 138 -10.40 12.63 10.58
C TYR A 138 -9.68 13.04 11.87
N ARG A 139 -10.23 13.99 12.62
CA ARG A 139 -9.67 14.43 13.92
C ARG A 139 -9.72 13.33 14.96
N LYS A 140 -10.83 12.60 15.06
CA LYS A 140 -10.95 11.47 15.98
C LYS A 140 -10.01 10.32 15.60
N LEU A 141 -9.83 10.07 14.30
CA LEU A 141 -8.82 9.12 13.82
C LEU A 141 -7.41 9.56 14.23
N ALA A 142 -7.09 10.87 14.16
CA ALA A 142 -5.79 11.35 14.62
C ALA A 142 -5.57 11.07 16.12
N ASP A 143 -6.58 11.23 16.94
CA ASP A 143 -6.48 11.00 18.39
C ASP A 143 -6.33 9.52 18.78
N GLU A 144 -6.89 8.60 18.00
CA GLU A 144 -6.96 7.17 18.34
C GLU A 144 -6.01 6.31 17.49
N LEU A 145 -5.99 6.50 16.17
CA LEU A 145 -5.23 5.66 15.24
C LEU A 145 -3.73 5.95 15.33
N ILE A 146 -3.32 7.22 15.39
CA ILE A 146 -1.90 7.58 15.38
C ILE A 146 -1.16 7.00 16.60
N PRO A 147 -1.65 7.16 17.86
CA PRO A 147 -1.03 6.52 19.01
C PRO A 147 -1.01 4.99 18.90
N TYR A 148 -2.05 4.39 18.36
CA TYR A 148 -2.12 2.94 18.15
C TYR A 148 -1.03 2.47 17.20
N VAL A 149 -0.94 3.04 16.00
CA VAL A 149 0.05 2.69 14.98
C VAL A 149 1.47 2.87 15.49
N LYS A 150 1.74 3.97 16.21
CA LYS A 150 3.03 4.23 16.84
C LYS A 150 3.41 3.17 17.86
N ASN A 151 2.47 2.82 18.75
CA ASN A 151 2.68 1.80 19.78
C ASN A 151 2.90 0.40 19.17
N MET A 152 2.21 0.11 18.06
CA MET A 152 2.37 -1.12 17.31
C MET A 152 3.67 -1.19 16.49
N GLY A 153 4.47 -0.11 16.44
CA GLY A 153 5.76 -0.09 15.79
C GLY A 153 5.73 0.04 14.26
N TYR A 154 4.60 0.37 13.66
CA TYR A 154 4.51 0.69 12.25
C TYR A 154 5.15 2.04 11.95
N THR A 155 5.59 2.22 10.71
CA THR A 155 6.26 3.45 10.26
C THR A 155 5.37 4.35 9.40
N HIS A 156 4.39 3.76 8.75
CA HIS A 156 3.48 4.45 7.83
C HIS A 156 2.03 3.97 8.01
N ILE A 157 1.10 4.84 7.68
CA ILE A 157 -0.31 4.53 7.50
C ILE A 157 -0.62 4.63 6.01
N GLU A 158 -1.23 3.60 5.42
CA GLU A 158 -1.80 3.66 4.09
C GLU A 158 -3.31 3.60 4.20
N PHE A 159 -3.99 4.66 3.77
CA PHE A 159 -5.44 4.63 3.71
C PHE A 159 -5.90 4.04 2.39
N MET A 160 -6.87 3.11 2.45
CA MET A 160 -7.73 2.83 1.32
C MET A 160 -8.32 4.15 0.79
N PRO A 161 -8.74 4.26 -0.47
CA PRO A 161 -8.95 5.56 -1.11
C PRO A 161 -9.77 6.55 -0.29
N LEU A 162 -9.20 7.73 -0.05
CA LEU A 162 -9.84 8.87 0.62
C LEU A 162 -10.31 9.96 -0.36
N THR A 163 -10.13 9.75 -1.66
CA THR A 163 -10.76 10.58 -2.70
C THR A 163 -12.26 10.38 -2.69
N GLU A 164 -13.05 11.43 -2.98
CA GLU A 164 -14.52 11.36 -2.86
C GLU A 164 -15.14 10.34 -3.82
N TYR A 165 -16.06 9.56 -3.32
CA TYR A 165 -16.75 8.48 -4.05
C TYR A 165 -18.21 8.34 -3.61
N PRO A 166 -19.16 7.93 -4.50
CA PRO A 166 -20.59 7.88 -4.19
C PRO A 166 -21.04 6.60 -3.49
N PHE A 167 -20.38 5.47 -3.76
CA PHE A 167 -20.84 4.14 -3.39
C PHE A 167 -19.95 3.50 -2.31
N ASP A 168 -20.47 3.34 -1.10
CA ASP A 168 -19.72 2.77 0.04
C ASP A 168 -19.18 1.36 -0.23
N GLY A 169 -19.93 0.54 -0.96
CA GLY A 169 -19.52 -0.81 -1.33
C GLY A 169 -18.31 -0.88 -2.27
N SER A 170 -17.89 0.25 -2.83
CA SER A 170 -16.64 0.33 -3.60
C SER A 170 -15.40 0.52 -2.75
N TRP A 171 -15.55 0.74 -1.45
CA TRP A 171 -14.46 1.03 -0.50
C TRP A 171 -13.59 2.23 -0.88
N GLY A 172 -14.08 3.08 -1.77
CA GLY A 172 -13.36 4.23 -2.31
C GLY A 172 -12.76 4.03 -3.69
N TYR A 173 -12.80 2.82 -4.27
CA TYR A 173 -12.20 2.54 -5.59
C TYR A 173 -13.04 3.02 -6.78
N GLN A 174 -14.24 3.56 -6.57
CA GLN A 174 -15.06 4.20 -7.61
C GLN A 174 -15.10 5.71 -7.42
N VAL A 175 -14.01 6.37 -7.75
CA VAL A 175 -13.76 7.79 -7.49
C VAL A 175 -14.57 8.71 -8.41
N THR A 176 -15.22 9.72 -7.84
CA THR A 176 -15.88 10.82 -8.59
C THR A 176 -15.23 12.17 -8.34
N GLY A 177 -14.48 12.35 -7.25
CA GLY A 177 -13.80 13.60 -6.88
C GLY A 177 -12.31 13.41 -6.68
N TYR A 178 -11.50 13.57 -7.71
CA TYR A 178 -10.05 13.32 -7.71
C TYR A 178 -9.23 14.36 -6.92
N PHE A 179 -9.82 15.50 -6.58
CA PHE A 179 -9.21 16.59 -5.79
C PHE A 179 -9.93 16.82 -4.46
N ALA A 180 -10.95 16.01 -4.15
CA ALA A 180 -11.73 16.16 -2.93
C ALA A 180 -11.42 15.02 -1.96
N ALA A 181 -11.02 15.39 -0.74
CA ALA A 181 -11.04 14.43 0.38
C ALA A 181 -12.48 14.03 0.67
N THR A 182 -12.74 12.73 0.83
CA THR A 182 -14.09 12.26 1.10
C THR A 182 -14.69 12.95 2.32
N SER A 183 -15.88 13.49 2.16
CA SER A 183 -16.63 14.22 3.18
C SER A 183 -17.17 13.33 4.31
N ARG A 184 -17.03 12.01 4.18
CA ARG A 184 -17.50 11.02 5.16
C ARG A 184 -16.90 11.21 6.55
N TYR A 185 -15.65 11.70 6.59
CA TYR A 185 -14.87 11.79 7.83
C TYR A 185 -14.59 13.23 8.26
N GLY A 186 -15.11 14.23 7.54
CA GLY A 186 -14.91 15.65 7.86
C GLY A 186 -14.54 16.50 6.65
N GLU A 187 -13.92 17.62 6.92
CA GLU A 187 -13.50 18.59 5.91
C GLU A 187 -12.08 18.33 5.40
N PRO A 188 -11.71 18.90 4.23
CA PRO A 188 -10.35 18.77 3.70
C PRO A 188 -9.25 19.15 4.71
N LYS A 189 -9.41 20.24 5.45
CA LYS A 189 -8.43 20.67 6.47
C LYS A 189 -8.36 19.74 7.68
N ASP A 190 -9.38 18.92 7.94
CA ASP A 190 -9.32 17.89 8.97
C ASP A 190 -8.42 16.72 8.55
N LEU A 191 -8.39 16.38 7.26
CA LEU A 191 -7.43 15.41 6.73
C LEU A 191 -6.00 15.98 6.74
N MET A 192 -5.82 17.26 6.40
CA MET A 192 -4.51 17.93 6.55
C MET A 192 -4.03 17.85 8.01
N TYR A 193 -4.92 18.12 8.96
CA TYR A 193 -4.61 17.98 10.39
C TYR A 193 -4.18 16.55 10.74
N PHE A 194 -4.86 15.54 10.21
CA PHE A 194 -4.48 14.14 10.45
C PHE A 194 -3.05 13.87 9.96
N VAL A 195 -2.71 14.30 8.75
CA VAL A 195 -1.38 14.08 8.16
C VAL A 195 -0.30 14.83 8.97
N ASP A 196 -0.56 16.09 9.31
CA ASP A 196 0.33 16.91 10.13
C ASP A 196 0.64 16.25 11.50
N ARG A 197 -0.40 15.74 12.16
CA ARG A 197 -0.25 14.97 13.40
C ARG A 197 0.55 13.67 13.22
N CYS A 198 0.40 12.97 12.10
CA CYS A 198 1.23 11.81 11.80
C CYS A 198 2.70 12.20 11.71
N HIS A 199 3.01 13.28 11.00
CA HIS A 199 4.37 13.78 10.81
C HIS A 199 5.02 14.22 12.13
N GLU A 200 4.28 14.91 13.01
CA GLU A 200 4.75 15.25 14.36
C GLU A 200 5.13 14.00 15.19
N GLU A 201 4.45 12.88 14.96
CA GLU A 201 4.71 11.61 15.63
C GLU A 201 5.72 10.71 14.90
N GLY A 202 6.28 11.17 13.77
CA GLY A 202 7.27 10.44 12.96
C GLY A 202 6.65 9.29 12.15
N ILE A 203 5.40 9.43 11.73
CA ILE A 203 4.66 8.46 10.93
C ILE A 203 4.36 9.06 9.56
N GLY A 204 4.73 8.36 8.48
CA GLY A 204 4.38 8.74 7.13
C GLY A 204 2.95 8.34 6.75
N VAL A 205 2.39 9.02 5.76
CA VAL A 205 1.04 8.76 5.24
C VAL A 205 1.10 8.45 3.74
N ILE A 206 0.54 7.33 3.34
CA ILE A 206 0.43 6.91 1.95
C ILE A 206 -1.04 6.98 1.55
N LEU A 207 -1.31 7.53 0.38
CA LEU A 207 -2.65 7.57 -0.21
C LEU A 207 -2.80 6.50 -1.27
N ASP A 208 -3.85 5.70 -1.18
CA ASP A 208 -4.28 4.83 -2.27
C ASP A 208 -5.04 5.66 -3.32
N TRP A 209 -4.55 5.67 -4.56
CA TRP A 209 -5.00 6.52 -5.65
C TRP A 209 -5.34 5.69 -6.88
N VAL A 210 -6.49 5.99 -7.50
CA VAL A 210 -7.14 5.15 -8.51
C VAL A 210 -7.16 5.83 -9.88
N PRO A 211 -6.04 5.86 -10.64
CA PRO A 211 -6.00 6.46 -11.98
C PRO A 211 -6.41 5.49 -13.09
N ALA A 212 -6.68 4.24 -12.77
CA ALA A 212 -6.98 3.21 -13.78
C ALA A 212 -8.38 3.37 -14.36
N HIS A 213 -9.35 3.75 -13.55
CA HIS A 213 -10.76 3.77 -13.94
C HIS A 213 -11.58 4.72 -13.06
N PHE A 214 -12.82 4.95 -13.46
CA PHE A 214 -13.81 5.71 -12.70
C PHE A 214 -15.24 5.20 -12.97
N PRO A 215 -16.21 5.44 -12.05
CA PRO A 215 -17.56 4.91 -12.16
C PRO A 215 -18.38 5.62 -13.24
N LYS A 216 -19.49 4.97 -13.62
CA LYS A 216 -20.43 5.46 -14.63
C LYS A 216 -21.54 6.36 -14.06
N ASP A 217 -21.41 6.80 -12.81
CA ASP A 217 -22.38 7.67 -12.16
C ASP A 217 -22.66 8.93 -12.97
N ALA A 218 -23.93 9.26 -13.16
CA ALA A 218 -24.36 10.31 -14.07
C ALA A 218 -23.82 11.70 -13.71
N HIS A 219 -23.55 11.95 -12.44
CA HIS A 219 -22.99 13.21 -11.94
C HIS A 219 -21.45 13.28 -12.05
N GLY A 220 -20.78 12.13 -12.20
CA GLY A 220 -19.30 12.04 -12.26
C GLY A 220 -18.70 12.37 -13.63
N LEU A 221 -17.48 11.85 -13.86
CA LEU A 221 -16.70 12.18 -15.06
C LEU A 221 -17.24 11.56 -16.36
N GLY A 222 -17.93 10.40 -16.26
CA GLY A 222 -18.39 9.65 -17.43
C GLY A 222 -19.31 10.45 -18.34
N ARG A 223 -19.00 10.47 -19.63
CA ARG A 223 -19.79 11.19 -20.63
C ARG A 223 -20.08 12.65 -20.24
N PHE A 224 -19.04 13.36 -19.81
CA PHE A 224 -19.16 14.67 -19.15
C PHE A 224 -19.95 15.68 -19.99
N ASP A 225 -19.63 15.82 -21.28
CA ASP A 225 -20.35 16.63 -22.24
C ASP A 225 -21.27 15.80 -23.17
N GLY A 226 -21.52 14.55 -22.82
CA GLY A 226 -22.23 13.56 -23.65
C GLY A 226 -21.30 12.67 -24.47
N THR A 227 -20.05 13.06 -24.65
CA THR A 227 -19.01 12.28 -25.36
C THR A 227 -17.97 11.74 -24.39
N GLY A 228 -17.00 10.95 -24.86
CA GLY A 228 -15.88 10.48 -24.06
C GLY A 228 -14.87 11.59 -23.78
N CYS A 229 -15.14 12.46 -22.80
CA CYS A 229 -14.20 13.51 -22.40
C CYS A 229 -12.98 12.95 -21.67
N TYR A 230 -13.21 12.11 -20.67
CA TYR A 230 -12.17 11.51 -19.83
C TYR A 230 -11.85 10.08 -20.26
N GLU A 231 -12.85 9.36 -20.79
CA GLU A 231 -12.76 7.97 -21.24
C GLU A 231 -12.58 7.84 -22.75
N TYR A 232 -12.17 6.66 -23.20
CA TYR A 232 -12.22 6.30 -24.62
C TYR A 232 -13.66 6.10 -25.08
N GLU A 233 -13.96 6.44 -26.35
CA GLU A 233 -15.28 6.24 -26.94
C GLU A 233 -15.59 4.77 -27.24
N ASP A 234 -14.59 4.00 -27.67
CA ASP A 234 -14.74 2.60 -27.98
C ASP A 234 -14.71 1.76 -26.69
N PRO A 235 -15.79 1.04 -26.36
CA PRO A 235 -15.86 0.25 -25.12
C PRO A 235 -14.84 -0.88 -25.04
N ARG A 236 -14.25 -1.30 -26.17
CA ARG A 236 -13.20 -2.32 -26.18
C ARG A 236 -11.88 -1.85 -25.56
N ILE A 237 -11.69 -0.56 -25.42
CA ILE A 237 -10.54 0.04 -24.73
C ILE A 237 -10.97 1.01 -23.61
N GLY A 238 -12.25 1.39 -23.55
CA GLY A 238 -12.80 2.42 -22.69
C GLY A 238 -13.59 1.90 -21.48
N GLU A 239 -13.78 0.60 -21.33
CA GLU A 239 -14.58 0.05 -20.23
C GLU A 239 -13.95 -1.20 -19.61
N HIS A 240 -13.96 -1.28 -18.27
CA HIS A 240 -13.80 -2.53 -17.54
C HIS A 240 -15.18 -3.14 -17.30
N LYS A 241 -15.53 -4.19 -18.07
CA LYS A 241 -16.85 -4.81 -18.01
C LYS A 241 -17.15 -5.43 -16.65
N GLU A 242 -16.17 -6.09 -16.03
CA GLU A 242 -16.34 -6.76 -14.73
C GLU A 242 -16.56 -5.76 -13.59
N TRP A 243 -15.87 -4.62 -13.65
CA TRP A 243 -15.99 -3.56 -12.62
C TRP A 243 -17.13 -2.57 -12.91
N GLY A 244 -17.67 -2.59 -14.12
CA GLY A 244 -18.70 -1.66 -14.55
C GLY A 244 -18.22 -0.21 -14.66
N THR A 245 -16.93 0.01 -14.89
CA THR A 245 -16.28 1.32 -14.87
C THR A 245 -15.77 1.73 -16.24
N TYR A 246 -15.52 3.04 -16.43
CA TYR A 246 -14.79 3.59 -17.57
C TYR A 246 -13.28 3.59 -17.34
N ILE A 247 -12.51 3.53 -18.43
CA ILE A 247 -11.05 3.64 -18.43
C ILE A 247 -10.66 5.02 -18.92
N PHE A 248 -9.75 5.70 -18.20
CA PHE A 248 -9.19 6.97 -18.62
C PHE A 248 -8.48 6.89 -19.98
N ASN A 249 -8.72 7.89 -20.82
CA ASN A 249 -8.02 8.03 -22.10
C ASN A 249 -6.66 8.70 -21.90
N TYR A 250 -5.65 7.91 -21.56
CA TYR A 250 -4.28 8.40 -21.32
C TYR A 250 -3.62 9.03 -22.56
N GLY A 251 -4.16 8.81 -23.76
CA GLY A 251 -3.70 9.43 -25.00
C GLY A 251 -4.11 10.89 -25.16
N ARG A 252 -4.98 11.41 -24.28
CA ARG A 252 -5.39 12.83 -24.28
C ARG A 252 -4.54 13.63 -23.31
N TYR A 253 -3.95 14.71 -23.77
CA TYR A 253 -3.09 15.57 -22.94
C TYR A 253 -3.84 16.16 -21.75
N GLU A 254 -5.11 16.51 -21.93
CA GLU A 254 -5.96 17.07 -20.89
C GLU A 254 -6.25 16.04 -19.78
N VAL A 255 -6.48 14.78 -20.15
CA VAL A 255 -6.68 13.69 -19.19
C VAL A 255 -5.38 13.40 -18.45
N THR A 256 -4.26 13.33 -19.16
CA THR A 256 -2.94 13.19 -18.56
C THR A 256 -2.66 14.34 -17.59
N SER A 257 -2.93 15.59 -17.99
CA SER A 257 -2.78 16.77 -17.12
C SER A 257 -3.67 16.70 -15.89
N PHE A 258 -4.93 16.28 -16.04
CA PHE A 258 -5.88 16.10 -14.93
C PHE A 258 -5.34 15.10 -13.89
N LEU A 259 -4.91 13.93 -14.34
CA LEU A 259 -4.40 12.88 -13.44
C LEU A 259 -3.06 13.27 -12.78
N LEU A 260 -2.12 13.83 -13.54
CA LEU A 260 -0.87 14.35 -12.99
C LEU A 260 -1.11 15.43 -11.94
N SER A 261 -2.01 16.37 -12.24
CA SER A 261 -2.38 17.44 -11.29
C SER A 261 -3.04 16.86 -10.03
N SER A 262 -3.85 15.81 -10.15
CA SER A 262 -4.45 15.14 -8.99
C SER A 262 -3.36 14.51 -8.09
N ALA A 263 -2.43 13.76 -8.65
CA ALA A 263 -1.34 13.17 -7.86
C ALA A 263 -0.50 14.25 -7.16
N MET A 264 -0.10 15.28 -7.91
CA MET A 264 0.66 16.42 -7.37
C MET A 264 -0.12 17.17 -6.28
N PHE A 265 -1.42 17.34 -6.46
CA PHE A 265 -2.28 18.01 -5.47
C PHE A 265 -2.26 17.31 -4.10
N TRP A 266 -2.30 15.97 -4.07
CA TRP A 266 -2.23 15.23 -2.82
C TRP A 266 -0.86 15.36 -2.14
N LEU A 267 0.21 15.39 -2.92
CA LEU A 267 1.56 15.64 -2.40
C LEU A 267 1.75 17.08 -1.93
N ASP A 268 1.30 18.07 -2.72
CA ASP A 268 1.53 19.50 -2.45
C ASP A 268 0.61 20.08 -1.38
N LYS A 269 -0.66 19.65 -1.31
CA LYS A 269 -1.67 20.25 -0.44
C LYS A 269 -1.93 19.43 0.82
N TYR A 270 -1.83 18.09 0.73
CA TYR A 270 -2.05 17.21 1.88
C TYR A 270 -0.76 16.64 2.46
N HIS A 271 0.39 16.95 1.87
CA HIS A 271 1.70 16.51 2.30
C HIS A 271 1.83 14.99 2.48
N VAL A 272 1.07 14.19 1.71
CA VAL A 272 1.22 12.73 1.77
C VAL A 272 2.64 12.31 1.38
N ASP A 273 3.16 11.26 2.00
CA ASP A 273 4.54 10.79 1.83
C ASP A 273 4.70 9.82 0.67
N GLY A 274 3.60 9.33 0.15
CA GLY A 274 3.61 8.42 -0.97
C GLY A 274 2.22 8.20 -1.56
N ILE A 275 2.22 7.61 -2.74
CA ILE A 275 1.01 7.24 -3.48
C ILE A 275 1.12 5.77 -3.89
N ARG A 276 0.18 4.97 -3.45
CA ARG A 276 -0.06 3.64 -4.01
C ARG A 276 -0.98 3.78 -5.19
N VAL A 277 -0.53 3.36 -6.36
CA VAL A 277 -1.29 3.41 -7.61
C VAL A 277 -2.02 2.08 -7.79
N ASP A 278 -3.34 2.17 -7.75
CA ASP A 278 -4.25 1.04 -7.87
C ASP A 278 -4.27 0.45 -9.28
N ALA A 279 -4.38 -0.88 -9.36
CA ALA A 279 -4.67 -1.65 -10.58
C ALA A 279 -3.76 -1.33 -11.79
N VAL A 280 -2.46 -1.11 -11.57
CA VAL A 280 -1.50 -0.79 -12.64
C VAL A 280 -1.50 -1.86 -13.75
N ALA A 281 -1.66 -3.15 -13.41
CA ALA A 281 -1.77 -4.21 -14.41
C ALA A 281 -2.91 -3.96 -15.41
N SER A 282 -4.05 -3.46 -14.95
CA SER A 282 -5.20 -3.14 -15.81
C SER A 282 -4.94 -1.98 -16.77
N MET A 283 -4.00 -1.09 -16.41
CA MET A 283 -3.59 0.03 -17.25
C MET A 283 -2.61 -0.42 -18.34
N LEU A 284 -1.71 -1.36 -18.03
CA LEU A 284 -0.62 -1.79 -18.89
C LEU A 284 -1.07 -2.69 -20.05
N TYR A 285 -2.17 -3.42 -19.89
CA TYR A 285 -2.62 -4.42 -20.86
C TYR A 285 -3.99 -4.11 -21.45
N LEU A 286 -4.07 -4.00 -22.79
CA LEU A 286 -5.30 -3.75 -23.52
C LEU A 286 -6.29 -4.93 -23.48
N ASP A 287 -5.77 -6.14 -23.25
CA ASP A 287 -6.52 -7.40 -23.12
C ASP A 287 -6.85 -7.78 -21.67
N TYR A 288 -6.57 -6.91 -20.69
CA TYR A 288 -6.79 -7.21 -19.27
C TYR A 288 -8.26 -7.57 -19.00
N ASN A 289 -8.49 -8.77 -18.44
CA ASN A 289 -9.81 -9.36 -18.17
C ASN A 289 -10.78 -9.28 -19.36
N ARG A 290 -10.29 -9.54 -20.58
CA ARG A 290 -11.07 -9.51 -21.82
C ARG A 290 -10.89 -10.80 -22.60
N ASN A 291 -11.97 -11.21 -23.30
CA ASN A 291 -11.92 -12.34 -24.22
C ASN A 291 -11.39 -11.90 -25.58
N ASP A 292 -11.01 -12.87 -26.39
CA ASP A 292 -10.63 -12.63 -27.80
C ASP A 292 -11.74 -11.87 -28.55
N GLY A 293 -11.35 -10.81 -29.27
CA GLY A 293 -12.25 -9.93 -30.01
C GLY A 293 -12.93 -8.83 -29.17
N GLU A 294 -12.73 -8.80 -27.84
CA GLU A 294 -13.27 -7.77 -26.95
C GLU A 294 -12.28 -6.64 -26.66
N TRP A 295 -11.11 -6.65 -27.26
CA TRP A 295 -10.08 -5.65 -27.12
C TRP A 295 -9.45 -5.24 -28.46
N ILE A 296 -8.70 -4.15 -28.47
CA ILE A 296 -8.03 -3.64 -29.68
C ILE A 296 -6.52 -3.62 -29.41
N ALA A 297 -5.76 -4.23 -30.31
CA ALA A 297 -4.31 -4.24 -30.26
C ALA A 297 -3.74 -2.81 -30.43
N ASN A 298 -2.53 -2.59 -29.91
CA ASN A 298 -1.78 -1.35 -30.12
C ASN A 298 -1.33 -1.21 -31.59
N ALA A 299 -0.72 -0.07 -31.92
CA ALA A 299 -0.27 0.24 -33.29
C ALA A 299 0.73 -0.76 -33.87
N TYR A 300 1.35 -1.59 -33.05
CA TYR A 300 2.31 -2.63 -33.43
C TYR A 300 1.71 -4.05 -33.42
N GLY A 301 0.42 -4.17 -33.11
CA GLY A 301 -0.28 -5.44 -33.02
C GLY A 301 -0.13 -6.16 -31.67
N GLY A 302 0.48 -5.52 -30.67
CA GLY A 302 0.67 -6.06 -29.34
C GLY A 302 -0.50 -5.70 -28.39
N ARG A 303 -0.44 -6.28 -27.18
CA ARG A 303 -1.43 -6.10 -26.13
C ARG A 303 -1.06 -5.00 -25.12
N GLU A 304 0.16 -4.49 -25.19
CA GLU A 304 0.66 -3.46 -24.28
C GLU A 304 -0.03 -2.12 -24.58
N ASN A 305 -0.51 -1.45 -23.55
CA ASN A 305 -1.09 -0.10 -23.64
C ASN A 305 0.02 0.95 -23.58
N LEU A 306 0.61 1.26 -24.71
CA LEU A 306 1.78 2.13 -24.79
C LEU A 306 1.53 3.56 -24.30
N VAL A 307 0.29 4.05 -24.43
CA VAL A 307 -0.05 5.39 -23.93
C VAL A 307 -0.19 5.42 -22.41
N ALA A 308 -0.63 4.32 -21.79
CA ALA A 308 -0.63 4.19 -20.34
C ALA A 308 0.79 4.04 -19.79
N VAL A 309 1.67 3.34 -20.51
CA VAL A 309 3.11 3.26 -20.16
C VAL A 309 3.73 4.64 -20.15
N ASP A 310 3.53 5.45 -21.21
CA ASP A 310 4.02 6.84 -21.29
C ASP A 310 3.45 7.71 -20.14
N PHE A 311 2.17 7.55 -19.83
CA PHE A 311 1.54 8.24 -18.69
C PHE A 311 2.21 7.88 -17.36
N LEU A 312 2.41 6.59 -17.06
CA LEU A 312 3.02 6.15 -15.80
C LEU A 312 4.47 6.61 -15.67
N GLN A 313 5.23 6.55 -16.75
CA GLN A 313 6.61 7.08 -16.80
C GLN A 313 6.64 8.58 -16.53
N LYS A 314 5.72 9.32 -17.13
CA LYS A 314 5.57 10.77 -16.92
C LYS A 314 5.14 11.09 -15.50
N LEU A 315 4.18 10.35 -14.95
CA LEU A 315 3.70 10.49 -13.57
C LEU A 315 4.88 10.39 -12.59
N ASN A 316 5.60 9.28 -12.64
CA ASN A 316 6.72 9.04 -11.72
C ASN A 316 7.86 10.04 -11.92
N THR A 317 8.14 10.43 -13.17
CA THR A 317 9.15 11.45 -13.47
C THR A 317 8.78 12.81 -12.87
N VAL A 318 7.52 13.24 -13.02
CA VAL A 318 7.05 14.53 -12.48
C VAL A 318 7.04 14.50 -10.96
N VAL A 319 6.51 13.43 -10.35
CA VAL A 319 6.51 13.31 -8.89
C VAL A 319 7.93 13.39 -8.34
N HIS A 320 8.87 12.59 -8.82
CA HIS A 320 10.25 12.60 -8.31
C HIS A 320 11.04 13.89 -8.63
N MET A 321 10.60 14.65 -9.63
CA MET A 321 11.20 15.95 -9.92
C MET A 321 10.85 16.99 -8.85
N PHE A 322 9.64 16.95 -8.32
CA PHE A 322 9.14 17.93 -7.34
C PHE A 322 9.16 17.42 -5.90
N HIS A 323 8.97 16.11 -5.73
CA HIS A 323 8.94 15.39 -4.44
C HIS A 323 9.87 14.17 -4.50
N PRO A 324 11.20 14.37 -4.52
CA PRO A 324 12.16 13.26 -4.64
C PRO A 324 12.14 12.29 -3.46
N GLU A 325 11.56 12.70 -2.33
CA GLU A 325 11.38 11.89 -1.12
C GLU A 325 10.06 11.11 -1.08
N ALA A 326 9.15 11.33 -2.04
CA ALA A 326 7.88 10.64 -2.08
C ALA A 326 8.03 9.20 -2.59
N MET A 327 7.25 8.30 -2.02
CA MET A 327 7.19 6.89 -2.45
C MET A 327 6.09 6.69 -3.49
N MET A 328 6.46 6.21 -4.68
CA MET A 328 5.51 5.76 -5.70
C MET A 328 5.46 4.23 -5.72
N ILE A 329 4.30 3.69 -5.36
CA ILE A 329 4.10 2.25 -5.15
C ILE A 329 3.11 1.72 -6.18
N ALA A 330 3.48 0.67 -6.93
CA ALA A 330 2.60 0.05 -7.92
C ALA A 330 1.92 -1.19 -7.36
N GLU A 331 0.60 -1.25 -7.45
CA GLU A 331 -0.10 -2.53 -7.43
C GLU A 331 -0.08 -3.11 -8.85
N GLU A 332 0.90 -3.96 -9.10
CA GLU A 332 1.08 -4.61 -10.40
C GLU A 332 1.32 -6.10 -10.18
N SER A 333 0.36 -6.93 -10.61
CA SER A 333 0.31 -8.37 -10.33
C SER A 333 0.92 -9.24 -11.43
N THR A 334 1.38 -8.66 -12.53
CA THR A 334 1.89 -9.40 -13.68
C THR A 334 3.42 -9.45 -13.71
N ALA A 335 3.96 -10.11 -14.73
CA ALA A 335 5.39 -10.16 -14.98
C ALA A 335 5.90 -8.98 -15.83
N TRP A 336 5.23 -7.82 -15.80
CA TRP A 336 5.72 -6.64 -16.49
C TRP A 336 7.11 -6.26 -15.97
N PRO A 337 8.11 -6.10 -16.85
CA PRO A 337 9.49 -5.88 -16.42
C PRO A 337 9.76 -4.41 -16.06
N ASN A 338 10.75 -4.21 -15.19
CA ASN A 338 11.29 -2.89 -14.88
C ASN A 338 10.27 -1.88 -14.29
N VAL A 339 9.27 -2.36 -13.54
CA VAL A 339 8.28 -1.48 -12.89
C VAL A 339 8.98 -0.46 -11.99
N THR A 340 10.01 -0.89 -11.25
CA THR A 340 10.75 -0.07 -10.28
C THR A 340 12.11 0.41 -10.80
N ARG A 341 12.29 0.48 -12.12
CA ARG A 341 13.52 1.00 -12.76
C ARG A 341 13.26 2.36 -13.39
N TYR A 342 14.33 3.13 -13.58
CA TYR A 342 14.25 4.49 -14.14
C TYR A 342 13.73 4.49 -15.57
N PRO A 343 12.78 5.39 -15.93
CA PRO A 343 12.17 5.42 -17.26
C PRO A 343 13.18 5.60 -18.40
N ILE A 344 14.07 6.58 -18.27
CA ILE A 344 15.02 6.96 -19.35
C ILE A 344 16.17 5.98 -19.49
N LYS A 345 16.75 5.58 -18.35
CA LYS A 345 17.96 4.74 -18.33
C LYS A 345 17.65 3.26 -18.58
N ASP A 346 16.60 2.76 -17.96
CA ASP A 346 16.33 1.33 -17.85
C ASP A 346 15.01 0.93 -18.55
N MET A 347 14.37 1.86 -19.26
CA MET A 347 13.05 1.70 -19.89
C MET A 347 11.98 1.25 -18.88
N GLY A 348 12.13 1.63 -17.62
CA GLY A 348 11.24 1.28 -16.54
C GLY A 348 10.02 2.18 -16.44
N LEU A 349 9.13 1.88 -15.50
CA LEU A 349 7.96 2.72 -15.22
C LEU A 349 8.26 3.83 -14.20
N GLY A 350 9.34 3.71 -13.42
CA GLY A 350 9.80 4.72 -12.47
C GLY A 350 9.20 4.67 -11.08
N PHE A 351 8.46 3.62 -10.72
CA PHE A 351 8.00 3.40 -9.35
C PHE A 351 9.16 3.13 -8.40
N ASP A 352 8.98 3.43 -7.12
CA ASP A 352 9.95 3.07 -6.08
C ASP A 352 9.77 1.64 -5.63
N TYR A 353 8.52 1.20 -5.53
CA TYR A 353 8.15 -0.14 -5.07
C TYR A 353 7.05 -0.75 -5.93
N LYS A 354 7.05 -2.08 -5.93
CA LYS A 354 5.99 -2.91 -6.49
C LYS A 354 5.51 -3.89 -5.43
N TRP A 355 4.20 -4.05 -5.27
CA TRP A 355 3.65 -5.12 -4.44
C TRP A 355 4.08 -6.49 -4.97
N ASN A 356 4.62 -7.34 -4.09
CA ASN A 356 5.02 -8.71 -4.45
C ASN A 356 3.82 -9.66 -4.32
N MET A 357 2.92 -9.59 -5.29
CA MET A 357 1.73 -10.45 -5.33
C MET A 357 2.08 -11.92 -5.52
N GLY A 358 3.21 -12.24 -6.18
CA GLY A 358 3.71 -13.60 -6.33
C GLY A 358 4.07 -14.22 -4.98
N TRP A 359 4.90 -13.53 -4.19
CA TRP A 359 5.25 -13.95 -2.82
C TRP A 359 4.00 -14.09 -1.96
N MET A 360 3.10 -13.13 -2.01
CA MET A 360 1.86 -13.16 -1.22
C MET A 360 1.03 -14.41 -1.54
N ASN A 361 0.76 -14.68 -2.82
CA ASN A 361 -0.02 -15.84 -3.24
C ASN A 361 0.65 -17.17 -2.84
N ASP A 362 1.97 -17.30 -3.08
CA ASP A 362 2.73 -18.49 -2.73
C ASP A 362 2.72 -18.75 -1.23
N MET A 363 2.98 -17.71 -0.44
CA MET A 363 3.04 -17.84 1.01
C MET A 363 1.69 -18.11 1.65
N LEU A 364 0.62 -17.41 1.23
CA LEU A 364 -0.72 -17.69 1.75
C LEU A 364 -1.20 -19.09 1.38
N SER A 365 -0.87 -19.57 0.19
CA SER A 365 -1.15 -20.95 -0.21
C SER A 365 -0.37 -21.95 0.65
N TYR A 366 0.93 -21.70 0.86
CA TYR A 366 1.78 -22.58 1.65
C TYR A 366 1.36 -22.70 3.12
N ILE A 367 1.12 -21.56 3.79
CA ILE A 367 0.73 -21.55 5.20
C ILE A 367 -0.65 -22.16 5.46
N SER A 368 -1.53 -22.15 4.44
CA SER A 368 -2.85 -22.79 4.50
C SER A 368 -2.82 -24.31 4.38
N LEU A 369 -1.69 -24.89 3.95
CA LEU A 369 -1.52 -26.33 3.90
C LEU A 369 -1.49 -26.92 5.30
N ASP A 370 -2.14 -28.08 5.47
CA ASP A 370 -1.89 -28.93 6.64
C ASP A 370 -0.38 -29.20 6.74
N PRO A 371 0.25 -29.04 7.91
CA PRO A 371 1.68 -29.25 8.09
C PRO A 371 2.21 -30.59 7.57
N LEU A 372 1.39 -31.64 7.56
CA LEU A 372 1.74 -32.96 7.01
C LEU A 372 2.12 -32.91 5.51
N TRP A 373 1.63 -31.91 4.78
CA TRP A 373 1.87 -31.79 3.34
C TRP A 373 2.93 -30.76 2.99
N ARG A 374 3.37 -29.93 3.93
CA ARG A 374 4.32 -28.82 3.68
C ARG A 374 5.67 -29.27 3.13
N ASN A 375 6.12 -30.47 3.54
CA ASN A 375 7.36 -31.05 3.04
C ASN A 375 7.36 -31.33 1.52
N TYR A 376 6.19 -31.53 0.91
CA TYR A 376 6.04 -31.72 -0.54
C TYR A 376 5.95 -30.40 -1.31
N HIS A 377 5.83 -29.28 -0.62
CA HIS A 377 5.70 -27.93 -1.17
C HIS A 377 6.81 -26.99 -0.68
N HIS A 378 7.94 -27.54 -0.27
CA HIS A 378 9.05 -26.79 0.30
C HIS A 378 9.61 -25.74 -0.68
N ASP A 379 9.59 -26.04 -1.98
CA ASP A 379 10.03 -25.13 -3.03
C ASP A 379 9.23 -23.80 -3.04
N THR A 380 7.98 -23.82 -2.58
CA THR A 380 7.15 -22.60 -2.47
C THR A 380 7.77 -21.58 -1.50
N LEU A 381 8.43 -22.05 -0.42
CA LEU A 381 9.13 -21.18 0.54
C LEU A 381 10.33 -20.46 -0.06
N THR A 382 11.01 -21.10 -1.01
CA THR A 382 12.28 -20.62 -1.54
C THR A 382 12.14 -19.95 -2.90
N PHE A 383 11.02 -20.19 -3.60
CA PHE A 383 10.81 -19.72 -4.96
C PHE A 383 10.84 -18.19 -5.09
N SER A 384 10.29 -17.45 -4.12
CA SER A 384 10.27 -15.99 -4.15
C SER A 384 11.67 -15.39 -4.25
N MET A 385 12.70 -16.05 -3.72
CA MET A 385 14.08 -15.58 -3.79
C MET A 385 14.69 -15.66 -5.19
N VAL A 386 14.10 -16.43 -6.11
CA VAL A 386 14.55 -16.49 -7.52
C VAL A 386 14.36 -15.12 -8.20
N TYR A 387 13.35 -14.37 -7.79
CA TYR A 387 13.03 -13.06 -8.38
C TYR A 387 13.04 -11.90 -7.37
N ALA A 388 13.33 -12.14 -6.09
CA ALA A 388 13.24 -11.15 -5.02
C ALA A 388 13.97 -9.83 -5.30
N PHE A 389 14.99 -9.84 -6.13
CA PHE A 389 15.81 -8.67 -6.49
C PHE A 389 15.61 -8.18 -7.93
N SER A 390 14.60 -8.72 -8.64
CA SER A 390 14.25 -8.24 -9.98
C SER A 390 13.61 -6.84 -9.93
N GLU A 391 12.87 -6.57 -8.87
CA GLU A 391 12.21 -5.29 -8.58
C GLU A 391 12.47 -4.89 -7.12
N ASN A 392 12.14 -3.67 -6.75
CA ASN A 392 12.08 -3.25 -5.36
C ASN A 392 10.71 -3.63 -4.80
N PHE A 393 10.64 -4.72 -4.07
CA PHE A 393 9.37 -5.25 -3.63
C PHE A 393 8.91 -4.70 -2.28
N MET A 394 7.57 -4.55 -2.15
CA MET A 394 6.85 -4.47 -0.89
C MET A 394 6.04 -5.76 -0.75
N LEU A 395 6.08 -6.39 0.42
CA LEU A 395 5.37 -7.63 0.72
C LEU A 395 3.99 -7.27 1.29
N PRO A 396 2.88 -7.45 0.52
CA PRO A 396 1.56 -7.07 0.96
C PRO A 396 0.81 -8.24 1.58
N ILE A 397 0.18 -8.02 2.73
CA ILE A 397 -0.99 -8.76 3.19
C ILE A 397 -2.09 -7.71 3.30
N SER A 398 -2.72 -7.41 2.16
CA SER A 398 -3.64 -6.30 1.98
C SER A 398 -5.09 -6.67 2.31
N HIS A 399 -5.99 -5.68 2.22
CA HIS A 399 -7.42 -5.86 2.37
C HIS A 399 -8.01 -6.92 1.44
N ASP A 400 -7.50 -7.04 0.21
CA ASP A 400 -8.00 -8.01 -0.78
C ASP A 400 -7.84 -9.47 -0.34
N GLU A 401 -6.94 -9.75 0.59
CA GLU A 401 -6.65 -11.11 1.04
C GLU A 401 -7.55 -11.59 2.18
N VAL A 402 -8.39 -10.72 2.72
CA VAL A 402 -9.24 -11.01 3.89
C VAL A 402 -10.73 -10.76 3.65
N VAL A 403 -11.17 -10.85 2.38
CA VAL A 403 -12.54 -10.63 1.93
C VAL A 403 -12.98 -11.70 0.93
N TYR A 404 -14.25 -11.70 0.59
CA TYR A 404 -14.87 -12.50 -0.49
C TYR A 404 -14.64 -14.02 -0.35
N GLY A 405 -14.71 -14.56 0.85
CA GLY A 405 -14.56 -15.98 1.11
C GLY A 405 -13.11 -16.47 1.17
N LYS A 406 -12.13 -15.56 1.16
CA LYS A 406 -10.71 -15.90 1.31
C LYS A 406 -10.33 -16.21 2.77
N GLY A 407 -11.18 -15.84 3.75
CA GLY A 407 -10.95 -15.96 5.20
C GLY A 407 -9.98 -14.90 5.75
N SER A 408 -10.07 -14.61 7.05
CA SER A 408 -9.10 -13.75 7.74
C SER A 408 -7.71 -14.43 7.78
N LEU A 409 -6.66 -13.68 8.11
CA LEU A 409 -5.29 -14.22 8.16
C LEU A 409 -5.19 -15.41 9.13
N ILE A 410 -5.76 -15.29 10.33
CA ILE A 410 -5.73 -16.37 11.32
C ILE A 410 -6.54 -17.60 10.87
N ASN A 411 -7.62 -17.39 10.11
CA ASN A 411 -8.43 -18.50 9.59
C ASN A 411 -7.79 -19.24 8.41
N LYS A 412 -6.78 -18.66 7.77
CA LYS A 412 -5.96 -19.39 6.79
C LYS A 412 -5.03 -20.42 7.44
N MET A 413 -4.74 -20.27 8.75
CA MET A 413 -3.86 -21.18 9.46
C MET A 413 -4.60 -22.48 9.77
N PRO A 414 -3.99 -23.66 9.47
CA PRO A 414 -4.55 -24.96 9.81
C PRO A 414 -4.39 -25.27 11.32
N GLY A 415 -5.08 -26.30 11.76
CA GLY A 415 -4.99 -26.79 13.13
C GLY A 415 -6.02 -26.22 14.09
N ASP A 416 -5.80 -26.47 15.37
CA ASP A 416 -6.64 -25.98 16.46
C ASP A 416 -6.38 -24.49 16.77
N TYR A 417 -7.07 -23.99 17.79
CA TYR A 417 -6.99 -22.59 18.20
C TYR A 417 -5.55 -22.14 18.49
N ASP A 418 -4.78 -22.92 19.26
CA ASP A 418 -3.40 -22.56 19.62
C ASP A 418 -2.46 -22.63 18.40
N MET A 419 -2.61 -23.63 17.56
CA MET A 419 -1.82 -23.78 16.34
C MET A 419 -2.06 -22.62 15.35
N LYS A 420 -3.29 -22.09 15.27
CA LYS A 420 -3.59 -20.93 14.44
C LYS A 420 -2.78 -19.71 14.86
N PHE A 421 -2.71 -19.41 16.16
CA PHE A 421 -1.90 -18.30 16.68
C PHE A 421 -0.41 -18.50 16.43
N SER A 422 0.10 -19.72 16.67
CA SER A 422 1.50 -20.05 16.35
C SER A 422 1.78 -19.90 14.86
N GLY A 423 0.86 -20.34 13.99
CA GLY A 423 0.97 -20.19 12.55
C GLY A 423 1.07 -18.72 12.12
N VAL A 424 0.22 -17.83 12.68
CA VAL A 424 0.29 -16.39 12.40
C VAL A 424 1.62 -15.80 12.86
N ARG A 425 2.06 -16.10 14.11
CA ARG A 425 3.33 -15.58 14.63
C ARG A 425 4.52 -16.02 13.78
N GLY A 426 4.59 -17.30 13.43
CA GLY A 426 5.66 -17.85 12.58
C GLY A 426 5.67 -17.21 11.19
N PHE A 427 4.50 -17.08 10.56
CA PHE A 427 4.38 -16.44 9.25
C PHE A 427 4.81 -14.98 9.27
N ILE A 428 4.34 -14.19 10.22
CA ILE A 428 4.68 -12.77 10.32
C ILE A 428 6.16 -12.56 10.64
N ALA A 429 6.75 -13.37 11.56
CA ALA A 429 8.18 -13.30 11.82
C ALA A 429 9.01 -13.66 10.58
N TYR A 430 8.59 -14.66 9.80
CA TYR A 430 9.22 -14.95 8.51
C TYR A 430 9.09 -13.77 7.52
N MET A 431 7.89 -13.20 7.38
CA MET A 431 7.65 -12.04 6.53
C MET A 431 8.57 -10.86 6.89
N MET A 432 8.73 -10.57 8.18
CA MET A 432 9.61 -9.47 8.64
C MET A 432 11.07 -9.70 8.29
N ALA A 433 11.52 -10.95 8.27
CA ALA A 433 12.89 -11.31 7.90
C ALA A 433 13.13 -11.46 6.39
N HIS A 434 12.09 -11.68 5.58
CA HIS A 434 12.20 -11.78 4.12
C HIS A 434 12.55 -10.40 3.50
N PRO A 435 13.43 -10.32 2.48
CA PRO A 435 13.71 -9.06 1.79
C PRO A 435 12.45 -8.37 1.25
N GLY A 436 12.40 -7.06 1.33
CA GLY A 436 11.30 -6.22 0.87
C GLY A 436 10.65 -5.42 2.00
N LYS A 437 10.01 -4.31 1.64
CA LYS A 437 9.23 -3.49 2.58
C LYS A 437 7.93 -4.24 2.95
N LYS A 438 7.21 -3.80 3.99
CA LYS A 438 6.10 -4.56 4.57
C LYS A 438 4.80 -3.77 4.50
N LEU A 439 3.69 -4.48 4.25
CA LEU A 439 2.34 -3.93 4.36
C LEU A 439 1.43 -4.98 5.02
N MET A 440 0.69 -4.55 6.03
CA MET A 440 -0.28 -5.36 6.75
C MET A 440 -1.61 -4.63 6.87
N PHE A 441 -2.68 -5.29 6.44
CA PHE A 441 -4.04 -4.77 6.62
C PHE A 441 -4.49 -4.89 8.07
N MET A 442 -5.21 -3.86 8.54
CA MET A 442 -5.80 -3.77 9.88
C MET A 442 -6.61 -5.02 10.27
N GLY A 443 -6.57 -5.39 11.54
CA GLY A 443 -7.31 -6.53 12.11
C GLY A 443 -6.51 -7.83 12.19
N SER A 444 -5.44 -7.97 11.41
CA SER A 444 -4.57 -9.15 11.50
C SER A 444 -3.86 -9.23 12.84
N GLU A 445 -3.46 -8.10 13.40
CA GLU A 445 -2.72 -7.95 14.65
C GLU A 445 -3.56 -8.20 15.91
N ILE A 446 -4.87 -8.21 15.78
CA ILE A 446 -5.78 -8.61 16.88
C ILE A 446 -6.30 -10.05 16.71
N GLY A 447 -5.90 -10.71 15.63
CA GLY A 447 -6.32 -12.08 15.34
C GLY A 447 -7.81 -12.21 15.06
N GLN A 448 -8.40 -11.24 14.35
CA GLN A 448 -9.80 -11.26 13.97
C GLN A 448 -10.11 -12.53 13.17
N PHE A 449 -11.13 -13.30 13.61
CA PHE A 449 -11.52 -14.54 12.93
C PHE A 449 -12.41 -14.29 11.72
N ASP A 450 -13.30 -13.31 11.81
CA ASP A 450 -14.17 -12.96 10.70
C ASP A 450 -13.42 -12.21 9.61
N GLU A 451 -13.86 -12.37 8.38
CA GLU A 451 -13.39 -11.55 7.28
C GLU A 451 -13.67 -10.08 7.54
N TRP A 452 -12.84 -9.21 6.99
CA TRP A 452 -13.08 -7.79 7.09
C TRP A 452 -14.44 -7.40 6.49
N ASN A 453 -15.20 -6.60 7.24
CA ASN A 453 -16.48 -6.05 6.84
C ASN A 453 -16.42 -4.52 6.91
N ALA A 454 -16.51 -3.87 5.75
CA ALA A 454 -16.44 -2.40 5.66
C ALA A 454 -17.58 -1.67 6.41
N ASN A 455 -18.68 -2.37 6.73
CA ASN A 455 -19.83 -1.80 7.44
C ASN A 455 -19.71 -1.87 8.96
N GLU A 456 -18.74 -2.60 9.49
CA GLU A 456 -18.53 -2.84 10.92
C GLU A 456 -17.13 -2.37 11.33
N GLU A 457 -16.94 -2.07 12.60
CA GLU A 457 -15.59 -1.84 13.12
C GLU A 457 -14.86 -3.17 13.34
N LEU A 458 -13.54 -3.10 13.50
CA LEU A 458 -12.74 -4.26 13.90
C LEU A 458 -13.25 -4.83 15.22
N GLU A 459 -13.08 -6.13 15.42
CA GLU A 459 -13.50 -6.85 16.63
C GLU A 459 -12.59 -6.54 17.84
N TRP A 460 -12.50 -5.27 18.24
CA TRP A 460 -11.66 -4.78 19.34
C TRP A 460 -11.88 -5.50 20.67
N ASN A 461 -13.08 -6.06 20.89
CA ASN A 461 -13.41 -6.88 22.05
C ASN A 461 -12.53 -8.14 22.17
N LEU A 462 -11.94 -8.63 21.07
CA LEU A 462 -11.02 -9.77 21.07
C LEU A 462 -9.80 -9.51 21.96
N LEU A 463 -9.38 -8.27 22.10
CA LEU A 463 -8.29 -7.90 23.01
C LEU A 463 -8.62 -8.13 24.50
N SER A 464 -9.87 -8.43 24.87
CA SER A 464 -10.20 -8.92 26.21
C SER A 464 -9.71 -10.35 26.46
N PHE A 465 -9.44 -11.13 25.43
CA PHE A 465 -8.94 -12.51 25.51
C PHE A 465 -7.41 -12.54 25.47
N GLU A 466 -6.84 -13.43 26.27
CA GLU A 466 -5.38 -13.49 26.48
C GLU A 466 -4.59 -13.75 25.20
N LYS A 467 -4.95 -14.75 24.41
CA LYS A 467 -4.25 -15.11 23.17
C LYS A 467 -4.23 -13.95 22.15
N HIS A 468 -5.31 -13.19 22.05
CA HIS A 468 -5.41 -12.03 21.17
C HIS A 468 -4.53 -10.87 21.65
N ARG A 469 -4.48 -10.61 22.99
CA ARG A 469 -3.54 -9.62 23.55
C ARG A 469 -2.08 -10.01 23.33
N GLN A 470 -1.77 -11.31 23.50
CA GLN A 470 -0.43 -11.85 23.29
C GLN A 470 -0.02 -11.77 21.81
N LEU A 471 -0.96 -12.02 20.88
CA LEU A 471 -0.72 -11.82 19.45
C LEU A 471 -0.50 -10.33 19.12
N ASN A 472 -1.30 -9.43 19.68
CA ASN A 472 -1.12 -8.00 19.50
C ASN A 472 0.24 -7.51 20.01
N LEU A 473 0.65 -8.00 21.19
CA LEU A 473 2.00 -7.75 21.72
C LEU A 473 3.10 -8.29 20.77
N PHE A 474 2.92 -9.50 20.25
CA PHE A 474 3.84 -10.07 19.28
C PHE A 474 4.02 -9.16 18.05
N PHE A 475 2.92 -8.68 17.45
CA PHE A 475 2.99 -7.76 16.33
C PHE A 475 3.75 -6.47 16.68
N ALA A 476 3.48 -5.90 17.85
CA ALA A 476 4.19 -4.71 18.29
C ALA A 476 5.70 -4.95 18.42
N GLU A 477 6.10 -6.08 19.03
CA GLU A 477 7.52 -6.37 19.27
C GLU A 477 8.27 -6.77 18.00
N VAL A 478 7.66 -7.56 17.10
CA VAL A 478 8.30 -7.91 15.82
C VAL A 478 8.43 -6.71 14.88
N ASN A 479 7.44 -5.81 14.87
CA ASN A 479 7.50 -4.56 14.12
C ASN A 479 8.62 -3.64 14.64
N LYS A 480 8.76 -3.51 15.97
CA LYS A 480 9.87 -2.74 16.59
C LYS A 480 11.21 -3.38 16.27
N PHE A 481 11.30 -4.70 16.32
CA PHE A 481 12.53 -5.41 15.94
C PHE A 481 12.91 -5.10 14.49
N TYR A 482 11.95 -5.21 13.57
CA TYR A 482 12.17 -4.84 12.17
C TYR A 482 12.63 -3.41 12.00
N ARG A 483 12.01 -2.46 12.70
CA ARG A 483 12.36 -1.04 12.65
C ARG A 483 13.73 -0.73 13.21
N ASP A 484 14.08 -1.35 14.34
CA ASP A 484 15.25 -0.97 15.14
C ASP A 484 16.53 -1.74 14.74
N VAL A 485 16.42 -2.80 13.92
CA VAL A 485 17.54 -3.64 13.50
C VAL A 485 17.86 -3.44 12.01
N PRO A 486 18.95 -2.73 11.67
CA PRO A 486 19.29 -2.39 10.29
C PRO A 486 19.34 -3.58 9.33
N ALA A 487 19.87 -4.72 9.76
CA ALA A 487 19.94 -5.93 8.95
C ALA A 487 18.58 -6.39 8.42
N MET A 488 17.46 -6.00 9.05
CA MET A 488 16.12 -6.42 8.65
C MET A 488 15.55 -5.61 7.48
N HIS A 489 16.11 -4.39 7.19
CA HIS A 489 15.47 -3.47 6.26
C HIS A 489 16.40 -2.63 5.38
N GLU A 490 17.70 -2.49 5.71
CA GLU A 490 18.59 -1.58 4.98
C GLU A 490 18.88 -2.05 3.55
N ASN A 491 19.13 -3.34 3.38
CA ASN A 491 19.42 -3.92 2.07
C ASN A 491 18.41 -5.01 1.71
N ASP A 492 17.36 -4.60 0.96
CA ASP A 492 16.30 -5.46 0.45
C ASP A 492 16.43 -5.74 -1.06
N TYR A 493 17.55 -5.34 -1.69
CA TYR A 493 17.61 -5.14 -3.15
C TYR A 493 18.60 -6.03 -3.88
N ASP A 494 19.47 -6.73 -3.15
CA ASP A 494 20.48 -7.62 -3.73
C ASP A 494 20.92 -8.73 -2.76
N TRP A 495 21.76 -9.63 -3.27
CA TRP A 495 22.28 -10.77 -2.52
C TRP A 495 23.28 -10.39 -1.42
N ASP A 496 23.80 -9.18 -1.38
CA ASP A 496 24.67 -8.71 -0.29
C ASP A 496 23.85 -8.53 1.01
N GLY A 497 22.55 -8.24 0.91
CA GLY A 497 21.63 -8.14 2.04
C GLY A 497 20.98 -9.45 2.48
N PHE A 498 21.12 -10.54 1.69
CA PHE A 498 20.50 -11.83 1.97
C PHE A 498 21.40 -12.99 1.53
N GLN A 499 21.57 -13.96 2.41
CA GLN A 499 22.28 -15.20 2.05
C GLN A 499 21.57 -16.42 2.68
N TRP A 500 21.37 -17.45 1.87
CA TRP A 500 20.91 -18.73 2.39
C TRP A 500 21.97 -19.37 3.29
N ILE A 501 21.53 -20.01 4.38
CA ILE A 501 22.31 -20.94 5.17
C ILE A 501 21.92 -22.36 4.77
N ALA A 502 20.63 -22.71 4.93
CA ALA A 502 20.06 -23.97 4.48
C ALA A 502 18.68 -23.73 3.88
N LEU A 503 18.49 -24.19 2.64
CA LEU A 503 17.22 -24.06 1.91
C LEU A 503 16.60 -25.41 1.54
N ASP A 504 17.28 -26.53 1.87
CA ASP A 504 16.99 -27.87 1.36
C ASP A 504 16.52 -28.87 2.44
N ASP A 505 16.25 -28.40 3.67
CA ASP A 505 15.68 -29.26 4.72
C ASP A 505 14.16 -29.42 4.55
N TYR A 506 13.78 -29.95 3.38
CA TYR A 506 12.37 -30.17 3.02
C TYR A 506 11.68 -31.17 3.94
N LYS A 507 12.42 -32.14 4.51
CA LYS A 507 11.85 -33.18 5.41
C LYS A 507 11.25 -32.57 6.67
N ASN A 508 11.93 -31.58 7.21
CA ASN A 508 11.50 -30.86 8.42
C ASN A 508 10.75 -29.57 8.11
N SER A 509 10.66 -29.16 6.83
CA SER A 509 10.13 -27.85 6.42
C SER A 509 10.81 -26.71 7.17
N ILE A 510 12.14 -26.79 7.32
CA ILE A 510 12.97 -25.78 7.96
C ILE A 510 13.81 -25.08 6.89
N ILE A 511 13.87 -23.76 6.97
CA ILE A 511 14.81 -22.94 6.22
C ILE A 511 15.60 -22.05 7.16
N SER A 512 16.82 -21.72 6.78
CA SER A 512 17.63 -20.74 7.49
C SER A 512 18.42 -19.85 6.53
N PHE A 513 18.55 -18.57 6.90
CA PHE A 513 19.20 -17.57 6.09
C PHE A 513 19.75 -16.42 6.94
N ARG A 514 20.54 -15.55 6.33
CA ARG A 514 21.11 -14.37 6.95
C ARG A 514 20.54 -13.10 6.31
N ARG A 515 20.22 -12.13 7.14
CA ARG A 515 20.01 -10.73 6.74
C ARG A 515 21.23 -9.93 7.16
N ILE A 516 21.73 -9.10 6.25
CA ILE A 516 23.01 -8.40 6.40
C ILE A 516 22.80 -6.92 6.10
N ALA A 517 23.19 -6.06 7.05
CA ALA A 517 23.18 -4.60 6.91
C ALA A 517 24.42 -4.11 6.16
N TYR A 518 24.40 -2.85 5.72
CA TYR A 518 25.54 -2.23 5.02
C TYR A 518 26.79 -2.12 5.88
N ASP A 519 26.67 -2.04 7.21
CA ASP A 519 27.79 -2.04 8.14
C ASP A 519 28.36 -3.44 8.43
N GLY A 520 27.74 -4.48 7.84
CA GLY A 520 28.11 -5.88 8.04
C GLY A 520 27.51 -6.52 9.29
N SER A 521 26.70 -5.80 10.06
CA SER A 521 25.91 -6.42 11.13
C SER A 521 24.85 -7.35 10.53
N GLU A 522 24.57 -8.46 11.23
CA GLU A 522 23.69 -9.49 10.64
C GLU A 522 22.78 -10.15 11.66
N ILE A 523 21.69 -10.68 11.12
CA ILE A 523 20.74 -11.53 11.83
C ILE A 523 20.66 -12.88 11.11
N ILE A 524 20.76 -13.96 11.86
CA ILE A 524 20.51 -15.31 11.39
C ILE A 524 19.06 -15.65 11.71
N CYS A 525 18.30 -16.06 10.68
CA CYS A 525 16.91 -16.44 10.79
C CYS A 525 16.78 -17.95 10.62
N VAL A 526 16.04 -18.61 11.52
CA VAL A 526 15.69 -20.02 11.44
C VAL A 526 14.19 -20.16 11.52
N CYS A 527 13.57 -20.73 10.49
CA CYS A 527 12.12 -20.84 10.35
C CYS A 527 11.69 -22.31 10.30
N ASN A 528 10.88 -22.73 11.26
CA ASN A 528 10.27 -24.05 11.32
C ASN A 528 8.77 -23.95 11.01
N PHE A 529 8.36 -24.55 9.91
CA PHE A 529 6.95 -24.56 9.48
C PHE A 529 6.22 -25.87 9.85
N GLN A 530 6.83 -26.70 10.72
CA GLN A 530 6.21 -27.92 11.25
C GLN A 530 5.87 -27.78 12.74
N PRO A 531 4.78 -28.43 13.22
CA PRO A 531 4.45 -28.47 14.64
C PRO A 531 5.30 -29.52 15.41
N VAL A 532 6.60 -29.56 15.09
CA VAL A 532 7.55 -30.53 15.66
C VAL A 532 8.76 -29.80 16.20
N GLN A 533 9.15 -30.10 17.44
CA GLN A 533 10.38 -29.61 18.05
C GLN A 533 11.59 -30.41 17.53
N HIS A 534 12.70 -29.72 17.31
CA HIS A 534 13.97 -30.35 16.97
C HIS A 534 15.04 -29.94 17.99
N ASP A 535 15.54 -30.90 18.74
CA ASP A 535 16.64 -30.71 19.69
C ASP A 535 18.00 -30.90 19.00
N ASN A 536 19.00 -30.17 19.45
CA ASN A 536 20.36 -30.22 18.89
C ASN A 536 20.40 -30.01 17.36
N TYR A 537 19.51 -29.16 16.84
CA TYR A 537 19.47 -28.82 15.43
C TYR A 537 20.70 -27.99 15.07
N VAL A 538 21.42 -28.41 14.04
CA VAL A 538 22.66 -27.76 13.61
C VAL A 538 22.35 -26.65 12.62
N VAL A 539 22.89 -25.44 12.88
CA VAL A 539 22.76 -24.26 12.00
C VAL A 539 24.12 -23.71 11.69
N GLY A 540 24.44 -23.57 10.41
CA GLY A 540 25.66 -22.92 9.97
C GLY A 540 25.72 -21.46 10.41
N VAL A 541 26.90 -21.00 10.83
CA VAL A 541 27.13 -19.60 11.22
C VAL A 541 28.42 -19.08 10.57
N PRO A 542 28.45 -17.79 10.19
CA PRO A 542 29.59 -17.23 9.44
C PRO A 542 30.85 -17.02 10.28
N GLU A 543 30.70 -16.76 11.56
CA GLU A 543 31.79 -16.39 12.45
C GLU A 543 31.94 -17.39 13.60
N TYR A 544 33.19 -17.64 13.98
CA TYR A 544 33.47 -18.35 15.22
C TYR A 544 33.24 -17.42 16.40
N GLY A 545 32.32 -17.77 17.31
CA GLY A 545 31.99 -16.91 18.43
C GLY A 545 30.86 -17.43 19.29
N ILE A 546 30.29 -16.53 20.04
CA ILE A 546 29.16 -16.75 20.92
C ILE A 546 27.95 -16.04 20.30
N TYR A 547 26.88 -16.76 20.08
CA TYR A 547 25.61 -16.26 19.58
C TYR A 547 24.57 -16.20 20.70
N GLU A 548 23.56 -15.39 20.49
CA GLU A 548 22.39 -15.29 21.37
C GLU A 548 21.10 -15.23 20.55
N GLU A 549 20.04 -15.85 21.04
CA GLU A 549 18.68 -15.70 20.53
C GLU A 549 18.17 -14.31 20.93
N VAL A 550 17.79 -13.50 19.95
CA VAL A 550 17.33 -12.11 20.15
C VAL A 550 15.84 -11.94 19.90
N PHE A 551 15.22 -12.89 19.21
CA PHE A 551 13.79 -12.92 18.99
C PHE A 551 13.31 -14.36 18.79
N ASN A 552 12.12 -14.68 19.29
CA ASN A 552 11.49 -15.99 19.11
C ASN A 552 9.97 -15.84 19.07
N SER A 553 9.36 -16.23 17.94
CA SER A 553 7.91 -16.11 17.75
C SER A 553 7.08 -16.97 18.71
N GLU A 554 7.70 -18.01 19.32
CA GLU A 554 7.09 -18.91 20.30
C GLU A 554 7.47 -18.59 21.74
N ALA A 555 7.90 -17.36 22.02
CA ALA A 555 8.15 -16.91 23.38
C ALA A 555 6.85 -16.89 24.22
N GLU A 556 6.98 -17.15 25.52
CA GLU A 556 5.85 -17.26 26.45
C GLU A 556 5.01 -15.98 26.50
N GLU A 557 5.63 -14.81 26.47
CA GLU A 557 4.96 -13.51 26.45
C GLU A 557 4.05 -13.30 25.25
N PHE A 558 4.31 -13.99 24.13
CA PHE A 558 3.48 -13.98 22.93
C PHE A 558 2.43 -15.09 22.90
N GLY A 559 2.33 -15.86 23.99
CA GLY A 559 1.43 -17.02 24.09
C GLY A 559 1.92 -18.27 23.36
N GLY A 560 3.23 -18.35 23.10
CA GLY A 560 3.90 -19.49 22.52
C GLY A 560 4.24 -20.57 23.55
N CYS A 561 4.96 -21.61 23.11
CA CYS A 561 5.34 -22.74 23.97
C CYS A 561 6.45 -22.40 24.99
N GLY A 562 7.08 -21.23 24.92
CA GLY A 562 8.11 -20.76 25.84
C GLY A 562 9.48 -21.42 25.69
N ILE A 563 9.67 -22.28 24.70
CA ILE A 563 10.96 -22.94 24.45
C ILE A 563 11.93 -21.92 23.84
N ARG A 564 13.02 -21.65 24.54
CA ARG A 564 14.06 -20.68 24.16
C ARG A 564 15.46 -21.29 24.21
N ASN A 565 16.36 -20.74 23.42
CA ASN A 565 17.79 -21.01 23.49
C ASN A 565 18.45 -19.99 24.44
N GLU A 566 18.34 -20.29 25.75
CA GLU A 566 18.88 -19.41 26.79
C GLU A 566 20.41 -19.53 26.89
N GLY A 567 21.05 -18.41 27.26
CA GLY A 567 22.47 -18.37 27.52
C GLY A 567 23.35 -18.18 26.27
N GLU A 568 24.56 -18.71 26.34
CA GLU A 568 25.58 -18.55 25.30
C GLU A 568 25.61 -19.72 24.34
N LEU A 569 25.23 -19.49 23.09
CA LEU A 569 25.33 -20.46 22.00
C LEU A 569 26.74 -20.41 21.39
N LYS A 570 27.58 -21.38 21.74
CA LYS A 570 28.99 -21.42 21.28
C LYS A 570 29.08 -22.06 19.91
N ALA A 571 29.60 -21.31 18.93
CA ALA A 571 29.93 -21.85 17.62
C ALA A 571 31.01 -22.91 17.73
N LYS A 572 30.87 -23.99 16.98
CA LYS A 572 31.84 -25.07 16.83
C LYS A 572 32.59 -24.95 15.50
N LYS A 573 33.85 -25.37 15.46
CA LYS A 573 34.63 -25.48 14.21
C LYS A 573 34.17 -26.73 13.43
N LYS A 574 32.91 -26.73 13.03
CA LYS A 574 32.28 -27.81 12.28
C LYS A 574 31.52 -27.16 11.12
N LYS A 575 31.88 -27.52 9.89
CA LYS A 575 31.22 -27.04 8.68
C LYS A 575 29.76 -27.50 8.67
N ASP A 576 28.88 -26.57 8.29
CA ASP A 576 27.50 -26.84 7.95
C ASP A 576 27.14 -26.05 6.69
N HIS A 577 26.64 -26.73 5.66
CA HIS A 577 26.45 -26.17 4.33
C HIS A 577 27.73 -25.44 3.83
N GLU A 578 27.60 -24.22 3.38
CA GLU A 578 28.76 -23.43 2.89
C GLU A 578 29.55 -22.71 4.00
N LEU A 579 29.07 -22.76 5.26
CA LEU A 579 29.68 -22.05 6.39
C LEU A 579 30.64 -22.95 7.19
N ASN A 580 31.77 -22.39 7.61
CA ASN A 580 32.86 -23.13 8.28
C ASN A 580 32.58 -23.42 9.77
N TYR A 581 31.59 -22.77 10.33
CA TYR A 581 31.19 -22.90 11.74
C TYR A 581 29.73 -23.26 11.84
N SER A 582 29.34 -23.83 12.95
CA SER A 582 27.93 -24.14 13.24
C SER A 582 27.63 -24.03 14.72
N MET A 583 26.39 -23.76 15.06
CA MET A 583 25.86 -23.83 16.43
C MET A 583 24.75 -24.87 16.51
N GLU A 584 24.52 -25.40 17.70
CA GLU A 584 23.42 -26.33 17.99
C GLU A 584 22.37 -25.59 18.78
N ILE A 585 21.12 -25.70 18.34
CA ILE A 585 19.97 -24.99 18.92
C ILE A 585 18.79 -25.98 19.13
N THR A 586 17.86 -25.59 19.98
CA THR A 586 16.52 -26.17 20.00
C THR A 586 15.59 -25.31 19.13
N VAL A 587 14.91 -25.97 18.19
CA VAL A 587 13.96 -25.33 17.28
C VAL A 587 12.54 -25.68 17.74
N PRO A 588 11.77 -24.73 18.29
CA PRO A 588 10.41 -25.00 18.74
C PRO A 588 9.44 -25.29 17.58
N PRO A 589 8.29 -25.90 17.84
CA PRO A 589 7.24 -26.10 16.84
C PRO A 589 6.74 -24.77 16.25
N LEU A 590 6.56 -24.69 14.93
CA LEU A 590 6.02 -23.51 14.21
C LEU A 590 6.74 -22.18 14.51
N ALA A 591 8.00 -22.25 14.96
CA ALA A 591 8.76 -21.11 15.42
C ALA A 591 9.61 -20.46 14.33
N VAL A 592 9.70 -19.16 14.38
CA VAL A 592 10.73 -18.37 13.71
C VAL A 592 11.57 -17.65 14.75
N MET A 593 12.89 -17.85 14.66
CA MET A 593 13.84 -17.34 15.62
C MET A 593 14.91 -16.52 14.94
N TYR A 594 15.37 -15.46 15.62
CA TYR A 594 16.47 -14.61 15.17
C TYR A 594 17.62 -14.70 16.14
N PHE A 595 18.84 -14.83 15.58
CA PHE A 595 20.08 -14.92 16.34
C PHE A 595 21.07 -13.86 15.86
N LYS A 596 21.88 -13.37 16.77
CA LYS A 596 23.00 -12.48 16.43
C LYS A 596 24.29 -12.92 17.11
N LEU A 597 25.41 -12.55 16.53
CA LEU A 597 26.73 -12.71 17.15
C LEU A 597 26.86 -11.74 18.34
N LYS A 598 27.04 -12.29 19.53
CA LYS A 598 27.22 -11.51 20.77
C LYS A 598 28.68 -11.13 21.02
N LYS A 599 29.59 -12.09 20.80
CA LYS A 599 30.99 -11.90 21.10
C LYS A 599 31.89 -12.75 20.19
N LYS A 600 32.88 -12.10 19.57
CA LYS A 600 34.01 -12.80 18.94
C LYS A 600 35.02 -13.25 19.99
N PRO A 601 35.72 -14.39 19.82
CA PRO A 601 36.84 -14.75 20.67
C PRO A 601 37.92 -13.66 20.61
N VAL A 602 38.48 -13.30 21.75
CA VAL A 602 39.62 -12.39 21.76
C VAL A 602 40.80 -13.17 21.15
N SER A 603 41.24 -12.75 19.98
CA SER A 603 42.50 -13.24 19.39
C SER A 603 43.63 -12.65 20.20
N TYR A 604 44.18 -13.40 21.14
CA TYR A 604 45.50 -13.12 21.65
C TYR A 604 46.49 -13.47 20.53
N THR A 605 46.90 -12.52 19.74
CA THR A 605 48.15 -12.61 19.03
C THR A 605 49.25 -12.63 20.11
N HIS A 606 49.79 -13.79 20.40
CA HIS A 606 51.03 -13.90 21.10
C HIS A 606 52.07 -13.17 20.24
N LEU A 607 52.45 -11.99 20.67
CA LEU A 607 53.77 -11.46 20.42
C LEU A 607 54.70 -12.32 21.26
N ASP A 608 55.13 -13.47 20.72
CA ASP A 608 56.36 -14.10 21.19
C ASP A 608 57.50 -13.16 20.83
N ALA A 609 57.94 -12.40 21.82
CA ALA A 609 59.22 -11.77 21.78
C ALA A 609 60.25 -12.91 21.75
N ALA A 610 60.87 -13.09 20.60
CA ALA A 610 62.09 -13.88 20.53
C ALA A 610 63.23 -13.05 21.15
N ASP A 611 63.85 -13.60 22.14
CA ASP A 611 65.19 -13.27 22.57
C ASP A 611 66.25 -13.53 21.48
#